data_8dd7061fae6ac59df9b4eb883cab44cf
#
_entry.id   8dd7061fae6ac59df9b4eb883cab44cf
#
_cell.length_a   1.000
_cell.length_b   1.000
_cell.length_c   1.000
_cell.angle_alpha   90.00
_cell.angle_beta   90.00
_cell.angle_gamma   90.00
#
_symmetry.space_group_name_H-M   'P 1'
#
loop_
_entity.id
_entity.type
_entity.pdbx_description
1 polymer ?
#
loop_
_entity_poly.entity_id
_entity_poly.type
_entity_poly.pdbx_seq_one_letter_code
_entity_poly.pdbx_strand_id
1 'polypeptide(L)'
;MFPEERREKICELVNEKKTVRVSELRELLDASEVTIRRDLEELHKKNMLVRTHGGAVASYSVSQEASAVEFIQSHERAEEKRVIAEMAYRQIKDGETIFLDGSSTVYELVKRIAEGSGKQLRVITTSLTNAAALDGCESVGVLILG
;
A
#
# COMPACT_ATOMS: atom_id res chain seq x y z
N MET A 1 27.17 -10.87 16.54
CA MET A 1 26.35 -10.53 15.36
C MET A 1 27.05 -9.41 14.58
N PHE A 2 27.23 -9.60 13.27
CA PHE A 2 27.82 -8.57 12.42
C PHE A 2 26.89 -7.35 12.26
N PRO A 3 27.46 -6.14 12.03
CA PRO A 3 26.64 -4.93 11.94
C PRO A 3 25.54 -4.99 10.86
N GLU A 4 25.81 -5.61 9.72
CA GLU A 4 24.86 -5.73 8.62
C GLU A 4 23.68 -6.65 8.98
N GLU A 5 23.97 -7.83 9.52
CA GLU A 5 22.92 -8.77 10.01
C GLU A 5 22.04 -8.14 11.08
N ARG A 6 22.66 -7.32 11.98
CA ARG A 6 21.92 -6.64 13.03
C ARG A 6 20.97 -5.58 12.45
N ARG A 7 21.43 -4.82 11.46
CA ARG A 7 20.61 -3.81 10.79
C ARG A 7 19.45 -4.42 10.00
N GLU A 8 19.67 -5.55 9.33
CA GLU A 8 18.60 -6.31 8.68
C GLU A 8 17.54 -6.73 9.68
N LYS A 9 17.93 -7.32 10.81
CA LYS A 9 16.99 -7.68 11.88
C LYS A 9 16.25 -6.50 12.48
N ILE A 10 16.89 -5.34 12.61
CA ILE A 10 16.21 -4.11 13.04
C ILE A 10 15.14 -3.73 12.03
N CYS A 11 15.42 -3.77 10.74
CA CYS A 11 14.43 -3.47 9.70
C CYS A 11 13.25 -4.44 9.72
N GLU A 12 13.50 -5.74 9.86
CA GLU A 12 12.45 -6.76 9.99
C GLU A 12 11.54 -6.47 11.19
N LEU A 13 12.13 -6.23 12.37
CA LEU A 13 11.37 -5.92 13.59
C LEU A 13 10.55 -4.62 13.47
N VAL A 14 11.12 -3.60 12.84
CA VAL A 14 10.41 -2.33 12.60
C VAL A 14 9.25 -2.53 11.62
N ASN A 15 9.42 -3.32 10.58
CA ASN A 15 8.38 -3.60 9.61
C ASN A 15 7.24 -4.44 10.21
N GLU A 16 7.57 -5.41 11.06
CA GLU A 16 6.60 -6.27 11.73
C GLU A 16 5.80 -5.51 12.81
N LYS A 17 6.51 -4.87 13.73
CA LYS A 17 5.91 -4.22 14.93
C LYS A 17 5.45 -2.78 14.68
N LYS A 18 5.81 -2.18 13.53
CA LYS A 18 5.59 -0.78 13.16
C LYS A 18 6.33 0.25 14.03
N THR A 19 6.61 -0.09 15.27
CA THR A 19 7.36 0.73 16.23
C THR A 19 8.25 -0.16 17.09
N VAL A 20 9.50 0.23 17.30
CA VAL A 20 10.44 -0.45 18.18
C VAL A 20 11.14 0.53 19.11
N ARG A 21 11.45 0.09 20.34
CA ARG A 21 12.21 0.88 21.31
C ARG A 21 13.68 0.46 21.35
N VAL A 22 14.58 1.41 21.63
CA VAL A 22 16.02 1.13 21.79
C VAL A 22 16.26 0.08 22.87
N SER A 23 15.53 0.14 24.01
CA SER A 23 15.65 -0.83 25.10
C SER A 23 15.29 -2.25 24.64
N GLU A 24 14.23 -2.40 23.87
CA GLU A 24 13.78 -3.67 23.30
C GLU A 24 14.80 -4.24 22.31
N LEU A 25 15.28 -3.41 21.39
CA LEU A 25 16.29 -3.83 20.40
C LEU A 25 17.62 -4.23 21.08
N ARG A 26 17.99 -3.55 22.17
CA ARG A 26 19.18 -3.88 22.94
C ARG A 26 19.10 -5.28 23.52
N GLU A 27 17.97 -5.64 24.09
CA GLU A 27 17.74 -6.97 24.70
C GLU A 27 17.67 -8.06 23.64
N LEU A 28 16.89 -7.83 22.56
CA LEU A 28 16.70 -8.83 21.50
C LEU A 28 17.96 -9.11 20.69
N LEU A 29 18.82 -8.09 20.50
CA LEU A 29 19.99 -8.20 19.63
C LEU A 29 21.31 -8.29 20.40
N ASP A 30 21.25 -8.36 21.73
CA ASP A 30 22.41 -8.40 22.62
C ASP A 30 23.49 -7.36 22.25
N ALA A 31 23.08 -6.12 22.12
CA ALA A 31 23.92 -5.02 21.71
C ALA A 31 23.81 -3.82 22.66
N SER A 32 24.87 -3.03 22.75
CA SER A 32 24.84 -1.82 23.60
C SER A 32 23.86 -0.79 23.05
N GLU A 33 23.29 0.04 23.93
CA GLU A 33 22.40 1.13 23.53
C GLU A 33 23.05 2.08 22.51
N VAL A 34 24.35 2.36 22.68
CA VAL A 34 25.13 3.19 21.76
C VAL A 34 25.20 2.54 20.36
N THR A 35 25.38 1.22 20.31
CA THR A 35 25.41 0.47 19.05
C THR A 35 24.06 0.51 18.36
N ILE A 36 22.97 0.26 19.08
CA ILE A 36 21.61 0.32 18.53
C ILE A 36 21.29 1.73 18.01
N ARG A 37 21.60 2.78 18.79
CA ARG A 37 21.38 4.16 18.34
C ARG A 37 22.12 4.50 17.06
N ARG A 38 23.36 4.00 16.91
CA ARG A 38 24.15 4.18 15.69
C ARG A 38 23.55 3.43 14.50
N ASP A 39 23.12 2.20 14.71
CA ASP A 39 22.47 1.42 13.65
C ASP A 39 21.16 2.08 13.20
N LEU A 40 20.34 2.56 14.13
CA LEU A 40 19.11 3.30 13.79
C LEU A 40 19.40 4.59 13.03
N GLU A 41 20.49 5.29 13.36
CA GLU A 41 20.92 6.49 12.64
C GLU A 41 21.32 6.18 11.19
N GLU A 42 22.09 5.12 10.97
CA GLU A 42 22.50 4.69 9.64
C GLU A 42 21.30 4.24 8.78
N LEU A 43 20.35 3.51 9.39
CA LEU A 43 19.14 3.07 8.71
C LEU A 43 18.21 4.25 8.39
N HIS A 44 18.13 5.24 9.27
CA HIS A 44 17.38 6.47 9.03
C HIS A 44 17.96 7.28 7.86
N LYS A 45 19.29 7.44 7.79
CA LYS A 45 19.98 8.10 6.66
C LYS A 45 19.72 7.41 5.32
N LYS A 46 19.51 6.10 5.36
CA LYS A 46 19.16 5.29 4.19
C LYS A 46 17.64 5.27 3.88
N ASN A 47 16.84 6.04 4.62
CA ASN A 47 15.37 6.09 4.54
C ASN A 47 14.66 4.73 4.77
N MET A 48 15.32 3.79 5.43
CA MET A 48 14.76 2.46 5.72
C MET A 48 13.81 2.46 6.93
N LEU A 49 13.93 3.45 7.79
CA LEU A 49 13.05 3.69 8.95
C LEU A 49 13.08 5.17 9.34
N VAL A 50 12.17 5.59 10.20
CA VAL A 50 12.17 6.93 10.81
C VAL A 50 12.58 6.82 12.27
N ARG A 51 13.66 7.51 12.64
CA ARG A 51 14.15 7.55 14.02
C ARG A 51 13.29 8.45 14.89
N THR A 52 12.99 7.99 16.10
CA THR A 52 12.36 8.76 17.17
C THR A 52 13.30 8.93 18.35
N HIS A 53 12.93 9.73 19.38
CA HIS A 53 13.76 9.94 20.57
C HIS A 53 14.09 8.65 21.33
N GLY A 54 13.16 7.69 21.35
CA GLY A 54 13.31 6.43 22.12
C GLY A 54 13.43 5.16 21.27
N GLY A 55 13.48 5.28 19.94
CA GLY A 55 13.49 4.10 19.07
C GLY A 55 13.38 4.45 17.59
N ALA A 56 12.58 3.67 16.88
CA ALA A 56 12.28 3.88 15.48
C ALA A 56 10.85 3.44 15.13
N VAL A 57 10.32 4.01 14.07
CA VAL A 57 9.07 3.61 13.44
C VAL A 57 9.32 3.25 11.99
N ALA A 58 8.45 2.43 11.42
CA ALA A 58 8.53 2.09 10.01
C ALA A 58 8.51 3.37 9.15
N SER A 59 9.41 3.44 8.19
CA SER A 59 9.37 4.53 7.22
C SER A 59 8.14 4.34 6.33
N TYR A 60 7.33 5.38 6.21
CA TYR A 60 6.31 5.47 5.16
C TYR A 60 7.03 5.80 3.84
N SER A 61 7.87 4.90 3.37
CA SER A 61 8.53 5.05 2.09
C SER A 61 7.67 4.46 0.97
N VAL A 62 8.00 4.79 -0.25
CA VAL A 62 7.41 4.29 -1.51
C VAL A 62 7.22 2.75 -1.56
N SER A 63 7.91 1.99 -0.70
CA SER A 63 7.69 0.55 -0.51
C SER A 63 6.34 0.21 0.14
N GLN A 64 5.68 1.16 0.85
CA GLN A 64 4.32 0.95 1.34
C GLN A 64 3.28 1.32 0.28
N GLU A 65 3.60 2.17 -0.68
CA GLU A 65 2.76 2.30 -1.88
C GLU A 65 2.80 1.02 -2.71
N ALA A 66 3.97 0.38 -2.82
CA ALA A 66 4.06 -0.95 -3.43
C ALA A 66 3.26 -2.00 -2.64
N SER A 67 3.31 -1.99 -1.30
CA SER A 67 2.51 -2.91 -0.48
C SER A 67 1.01 -2.55 -0.47
N ALA A 68 0.65 -1.27 -0.63
CA ALA A 68 -0.74 -0.87 -0.84
C ALA A 68 -1.24 -1.33 -2.21
N VAL A 69 -0.42 -1.25 -3.25
CA VAL A 69 -0.73 -1.79 -4.58
C VAL A 69 -0.82 -3.32 -4.52
N GLU A 70 0.11 -3.99 -3.83
CA GLU A 70 0.04 -5.43 -3.58
C GLU A 70 -1.20 -5.82 -2.79
N PHE A 71 -1.58 -5.06 -1.76
CA PHE A 71 -2.80 -5.30 -0.99
C PHE A 71 -4.05 -5.10 -1.86
N ILE A 72 -4.10 -4.04 -2.69
CA ILE A 72 -5.19 -3.79 -3.63
C ILE A 72 -5.26 -4.92 -4.67
N GLN A 73 -4.12 -5.44 -5.11
CA GLN A 73 -4.01 -6.55 -6.05
C GLN A 73 -4.03 -7.93 -5.36
N SER A 74 -4.20 -7.99 -4.04
CA SER A 74 -4.16 -9.25 -3.31
C SER A 74 -5.22 -10.22 -3.80
N HIS A 75 -4.82 -11.46 -4.04
CA HIS A 75 -5.68 -12.55 -4.50
C HIS A 75 -6.54 -13.13 -3.36
N GLU A 76 -6.42 -12.58 -2.15
CA GLU A 76 -7.23 -13.02 -1.02
C GLU A 76 -8.71 -12.76 -1.30
N ARG A 77 -9.50 -13.82 -1.27
CA ARG A 77 -10.93 -13.81 -1.61
C ARG A 77 -11.24 -13.23 -2.99
N ALA A 78 -10.39 -13.53 -3.97
CA ALA A 78 -10.51 -12.96 -5.31
C ALA A 78 -11.87 -13.28 -5.97
N GLU A 79 -12.36 -14.49 -5.78
CA GLU A 79 -13.65 -14.91 -6.37
C GLU A 79 -14.83 -14.13 -5.75
N GLU A 80 -14.85 -13.97 -4.42
CA GLU A 80 -15.91 -13.20 -3.75
C GLU A 80 -15.89 -11.73 -4.19
N LYS A 81 -14.70 -11.13 -4.31
CA LYS A 81 -14.54 -9.75 -4.78
C LYS A 81 -15.03 -9.60 -6.23
N ARG A 82 -14.73 -10.57 -7.10
CA ARG A 82 -15.22 -10.56 -8.49
C ARG A 82 -16.74 -10.68 -8.57
N VAL A 83 -17.34 -11.54 -7.76
CA VAL A 83 -18.81 -11.67 -7.70
C VAL A 83 -19.44 -10.34 -7.27
N ILE A 84 -18.89 -9.70 -6.24
CA ILE A 84 -19.35 -8.38 -5.76
C ILE A 84 -19.20 -7.34 -6.88
N ALA A 85 -18.05 -7.31 -7.54
CA ALA A 85 -17.76 -6.39 -8.63
C ALA A 85 -18.73 -6.57 -9.80
N GLU A 86 -19.03 -7.80 -10.21
CA GLU A 86 -20.00 -8.09 -11.27
C GLU A 86 -21.42 -7.68 -10.87
N MET A 87 -21.82 -7.91 -9.63
CA MET A 87 -23.13 -7.46 -9.12
C MET A 87 -23.20 -5.92 -9.12
N ALA A 88 -22.17 -5.24 -8.65
CA ALA A 88 -22.09 -3.78 -8.66
C ALA A 88 -22.12 -3.24 -10.09
N TYR A 89 -21.36 -3.85 -11.01
CA TYR A 89 -21.32 -3.47 -12.40
C TYR A 89 -22.70 -3.52 -13.08
N ARG A 90 -23.53 -4.52 -12.75
CA ARG A 90 -24.90 -4.64 -13.26
C ARG A 90 -25.82 -3.52 -12.78
N GLN A 91 -25.55 -2.91 -11.63
CA GLN A 91 -26.32 -1.78 -11.11
C GLN A 91 -25.97 -0.46 -11.79
N ILE A 92 -24.77 -0.33 -12.34
CA ILE A 92 -24.31 0.89 -13.01
C ILE A 92 -25.02 1.03 -14.33
N LYS A 93 -25.59 2.21 -14.59
CA LYS A 93 -26.28 2.54 -15.83
C LYS A 93 -25.37 3.30 -16.79
N ASP A 94 -25.69 3.23 -18.05
CA ASP A 94 -25.02 4.02 -19.08
C ASP A 94 -25.16 5.53 -18.80
N GLY A 95 -24.08 6.27 -18.98
CA GLY A 95 -24.00 7.71 -18.74
C GLY A 95 -23.82 8.15 -17.28
N GLU A 96 -23.76 7.22 -16.32
CA GLU A 96 -23.60 7.57 -14.91
C GLU A 96 -22.21 8.10 -14.57
N THR A 97 -22.20 8.90 -13.50
CA THR A 97 -20.98 9.32 -12.79
C THR A 97 -20.90 8.53 -11.49
N ILE A 98 -19.81 7.80 -11.30
CA ILE A 98 -19.59 6.97 -10.12
C ILE A 98 -18.33 7.40 -9.37
N PHE A 99 -18.36 7.31 -8.04
CA PHE A 99 -17.18 7.50 -7.20
C PHE A 99 -16.63 6.13 -6.77
N LEU A 100 -15.34 5.93 -6.98
CA LEU A 100 -14.64 4.68 -6.66
C LEU A 100 -13.48 4.97 -5.71
N ASP A 101 -13.48 4.34 -4.55
CA ASP A 101 -12.37 4.39 -3.60
C ASP A 101 -11.22 3.46 -4.00
N GLY A 102 -10.13 3.47 -3.22
CA GLY A 102 -8.94 2.66 -3.48
C GLY A 102 -8.97 1.26 -2.88
N SER A 103 -10.15 0.70 -2.52
CA SER A 103 -10.23 -0.64 -1.91
C SER A 103 -10.01 -1.76 -2.93
N SER A 104 -9.53 -2.92 -2.45
CA SER A 104 -9.25 -4.07 -3.30
C SER A 104 -10.51 -4.67 -3.96
N THR A 105 -11.66 -4.57 -3.31
CA THR A 105 -12.94 -5.01 -3.89
C THR A 105 -13.40 -4.08 -5.00
N VAL A 106 -13.25 -2.76 -4.80
CA VAL A 106 -13.54 -1.76 -5.84
C VAL A 106 -12.57 -1.89 -7.01
N TYR A 107 -11.32 -2.27 -6.76
CA TYR A 107 -10.37 -2.51 -7.84
C TYR A 107 -10.80 -3.67 -8.78
N GLU A 108 -11.48 -4.71 -8.28
CA GLU A 108 -12.10 -5.74 -9.14
C GLU A 108 -13.19 -5.13 -10.04
N LEU A 109 -14.00 -4.19 -9.51
CA LEU A 109 -14.96 -3.46 -10.32
C LEU A 109 -14.28 -2.59 -11.38
N VAL A 110 -13.19 -1.93 -11.03
CA VAL A 110 -12.38 -1.13 -11.98
C VAL A 110 -11.88 -2.01 -13.13
N LYS A 111 -11.33 -3.19 -12.83
CA LYS A 111 -10.90 -4.16 -13.86
C LYS A 111 -12.07 -4.58 -14.75
N ARG A 112 -13.22 -4.86 -14.15
CA ARG A 112 -14.43 -5.22 -14.89
C ARG A 112 -14.89 -4.10 -15.83
N ILE A 113 -14.80 -2.84 -15.42
CA ILE A 113 -15.09 -1.68 -16.26
C ILE A 113 -14.05 -1.55 -17.40
N ALA A 114 -12.77 -1.75 -17.10
CA ALA A 114 -11.67 -1.65 -18.06
C ALA A 114 -11.72 -2.71 -19.16
N GLU A 115 -12.28 -3.88 -18.89
CA GLU A 115 -12.49 -4.95 -19.90
C GLU A 115 -13.43 -4.54 -21.05
N GLY A 116 -14.07 -3.38 -20.92
CA GLY A 116 -15.00 -2.85 -21.90
C GLY A 116 -16.43 -3.28 -21.63
N SER A 117 -17.30 -2.33 -21.60
CA SER A 117 -18.67 -2.55 -21.14
C SER A 117 -19.75 -2.11 -22.10
N GLY A 118 -19.37 -1.34 -23.10
CA GLY A 118 -20.33 -0.62 -23.92
C GLY A 118 -21.10 0.48 -23.18
N LYS A 119 -20.75 0.76 -21.90
CA LYS A 119 -21.33 1.86 -21.11
C LYS A 119 -20.41 3.07 -21.15
N GLN A 120 -20.97 4.23 -21.35
CA GLN A 120 -20.27 5.51 -21.20
C GLN A 120 -20.29 5.91 -19.72
N LEU A 121 -19.15 6.02 -19.07
CA LEU A 121 -19.07 6.30 -17.64
C LEU A 121 -18.17 7.48 -17.34
N ARG A 122 -18.45 8.18 -16.24
CA ARG A 122 -17.52 9.08 -15.59
C ARG A 122 -17.13 8.50 -14.22
N VAL A 123 -15.85 8.29 -14.03
CA VAL A 123 -15.30 7.76 -12.77
C VAL A 123 -14.58 8.88 -12.05
N ILE A 124 -14.97 9.10 -10.80
CA ILE A 124 -14.26 10.00 -9.88
C ILE A 124 -13.55 9.12 -8.87
N THR A 125 -12.26 9.29 -8.68
CA THR A 125 -11.47 8.48 -7.74
C THR A 125 -10.35 9.29 -7.09
N THR A 126 -9.95 8.89 -5.88
CA THR A 126 -8.72 9.34 -5.22
C THR A 126 -7.55 8.36 -5.45
N SER A 127 -7.79 7.23 -6.10
CA SER A 127 -6.82 6.16 -6.32
C SER A 127 -6.11 6.32 -7.67
N LEU A 128 -4.80 6.54 -7.65
CA LEU A 128 -3.96 6.53 -8.84
C LEU A 128 -3.96 5.16 -9.53
N THR A 129 -4.07 4.07 -8.77
CA THR A 129 -4.15 2.70 -9.30
C THR A 129 -5.42 2.50 -10.12
N ASN A 130 -6.56 2.98 -9.62
CA ASN A 130 -7.82 2.93 -10.36
C ASN A 130 -7.74 3.76 -11.65
N ALA A 131 -7.20 4.96 -11.54
CA ALA A 131 -7.05 5.85 -12.70
C ALA A 131 -6.15 5.23 -13.77
N ALA A 132 -5.01 4.66 -13.38
CA ALA A 132 -4.10 3.98 -14.29
C ALA A 132 -4.72 2.75 -14.96
N ALA A 133 -5.54 1.98 -14.22
CA ALA A 133 -6.24 0.81 -14.78
C ALA A 133 -7.33 1.18 -15.79
N LEU A 134 -7.88 2.40 -15.72
CA LEU A 134 -8.88 2.92 -16.66
C LEU A 134 -8.28 3.76 -17.78
N ASP A 135 -6.97 3.99 -17.75
CA ASP A 135 -6.27 4.74 -18.79
C ASP A 135 -6.41 4.03 -20.15
N GLY A 136 -6.74 4.80 -21.19
CA GLY A 136 -6.98 4.27 -22.53
C GLY A 136 -8.37 3.65 -22.75
N CYS A 137 -9.26 3.63 -21.74
CA CYS A 137 -10.65 3.21 -21.94
C CYS A 137 -11.46 4.34 -22.56
N GLU A 138 -11.70 4.29 -23.87
CA GLU A 138 -12.40 5.36 -24.62
C GLU A 138 -13.81 5.68 -24.09
N SER A 139 -14.48 4.68 -23.47
CA SER A 139 -15.83 4.84 -22.91
C SER A 139 -15.85 5.39 -21.47
N VAL A 140 -14.68 5.65 -20.86
CA VAL A 140 -14.61 6.05 -19.47
C VAL A 140 -13.83 7.36 -19.30
N GLY A 141 -14.51 8.41 -18.86
CA GLY A 141 -13.85 9.64 -18.42
C GLY A 141 -13.42 9.53 -16.97
N VAL A 142 -12.15 9.77 -16.65
CA VAL A 142 -11.62 9.67 -15.28
C VAL A 142 -11.27 11.04 -14.74
N LEU A 143 -11.73 11.34 -13.52
CA LEU A 143 -11.37 12.51 -12.73
C LEU A 143 -10.69 12.03 -11.43
N ILE A 144 -9.45 12.46 -11.21
CA ILE A 144 -8.71 12.18 -9.99
C ILE A 144 -8.86 13.35 -9.03
N LEU A 145 -9.28 13.06 -7.81
CA LEU A 145 -9.28 14.02 -6.70
C LEU A 145 -7.98 13.85 -5.91
N GLY A 146 -7.16 14.89 -5.89
CA GLY A 146 -5.89 14.93 -5.17
C GLY A 146 -5.82 16.08 -4.19
#